data_9687aea006603e4b083088e57e604231
#
_entry.id   9687aea006603e4b083088e57e604231
#
_cell.length_a   1.000
_cell.length_b   1.000
_cell.length_c   1.000
_cell.angle_alpha   90.00
_cell.angle_beta   90.00
_cell.angle_gamma   90.00
#
_symmetry.space_group_name_H-M   'P 1'
#
loop_
_entity.id
_entity.type
_entity.pdbx_description
1 polymer ?
#
loop_
_entity_poly.entity_id
_entity_poly.type
_entity_poly.pdbx_seq_one_letter_code
_entity_poly.pdbx_strand_id
1 'polypeptide(L)'
;MLIGITVLALMLWEPHLEGRNVNATPFEIYFTDPFLAYAYTASVAFFVALYQAFKVVGYVRQGTIFGEATVKALRTIKYCGMILVATIMGAQAYIAIIVRGTDDIAGGIAVSLFLMIIAAMIAIAAGRFERMLKYVVGTKSSPKGSESLPTIRTAQGHQQK
;
A
#
# COMPACT_ATOMS: atom_id res chain seq x y z
N MET A 1 4.68 3.18 -16.38
CA MET A 1 5.06 1.77 -16.24
C MET A 1 6.43 1.43 -16.83
N LEU A 2 6.76 1.88 -18.05
CA LEU A 2 8.08 1.61 -18.65
C LEU A 2 9.25 2.06 -17.78
N ILE A 3 9.21 3.27 -17.25
CA ILE A 3 10.27 3.81 -16.38
C ILE A 3 10.47 2.93 -15.13
N GLY A 4 9.38 2.47 -14.51
CA GLY A 4 9.46 1.59 -13.33
C GLY A 4 10.08 0.23 -13.66
N ILE A 5 9.75 -0.33 -14.80
CA ILE A 5 10.33 -1.60 -15.29
C ILE A 5 11.81 -1.41 -15.62
N THR A 6 12.17 -0.29 -16.23
CA THR A 6 13.57 0.04 -16.56
C THR A 6 14.40 0.21 -15.28
N VAL A 7 13.88 0.94 -14.29
CA VAL A 7 14.57 1.09 -12.99
C VAL A 7 14.72 -0.25 -12.29
N LEU A 8 13.69 -1.09 -12.30
CA LEU A 8 13.76 -2.43 -11.72
C LEU A 8 14.79 -3.31 -12.45
N ALA A 9 14.83 -3.26 -13.78
CA ALA A 9 15.81 -3.98 -14.59
C ALA A 9 17.25 -3.51 -14.32
N LEU A 10 17.45 -2.20 -14.16
CA LEU A 10 18.75 -1.63 -13.79
C LEU A 10 19.16 -2.05 -12.39
N MET A 11 18.26 -1.99 -11.40
CA MET A 11 18.53 -2.47 -10.04
C MET A 11 18.87 -3.97 -9.98
N LEU A 12 18.26 -4.78 -10.85
CA LEU A 12 18.58 -6.20 -10.98
C LEU A 12 19.94 -6.46 -11.67
N TRP A 13 20.38 -5.52 -12.52
CA TRP A 13 21.64 -5.62 -13.26
C TRP A 13 22.86 -5.14 -12.45
N GLU A 14 22.66 -4.13 -11.61
CA GLU A 14 23.72 -3.43 -10.88
C GLU A 14 24.58 -4.32 -9.95
N PRO A 15 24.02 -5.32 -9.23
CA PRO A 15 24.82 -6.20 -8.37
C PRO A 15 25.93 -6.99 -9.08
N HIS A 16 25.88 -7.08 -10.40
CA HIS A 16 26.86 -7.81 -11.22
C HIS A 16 28.02 -6.94 -11.69
N LEU A 17 27.93 -5.61 -11.53
CA LEU A 17 28.89 -4.68 -12.14
C LEU A 17 30.04 -4.31 -11.21
N GLU A 18 29.85 -4.25 -9.91
CA GLU A 18 30.89 -3.82 -8.96
C GLU A 18 30.77 -4.51 -7.58
N GLY A 19 31.90 -4.67 -6.90
CA GLY A 19 31.98 -5.09 -5.51
C GLY A 19 32.12 -6.59 -5.26
N ARG A 20 31.69 -7.04 -4.08
CA ARG A 20 31.84 -8.41 -3.58
C ARG A 20 31.16 -9.48 -4.47
N ASN A 21 30.23 -9.09 -5.30
CA ASN A 21 29.35 -10.00 -6.03
C ASN A 21 29.76 -10.23 -7.50
N VAL A 22 30.90 -9.68 -7.95
CA VAL A 22 31.37 -9.78 -9.35
C VAL A 22 31.53 -11.23 -9.83
N ASN A 23 31.86 -12.16 -8.92
CA ASN A 23 32.05 -13.59 -9.24
C ASN A 23 30.99 -14.49 -8.61
N ALA A 24 29.93 -13.93 -8.00
CA ALA A 24 28.91 -14.70 -7.34
C ALA A 24 27.80 -15.12 -8.32
N THR A 25 27.23 -16.30 -8.13
CA THR A 25 26.08 -16.74 -8.93
C THR A 25 24.83 -15.90 -8.56
N PRO A 26 23.87 -15.73 -9.49
CA PRO A 26 22.63 -15.02 -9.17
C PRO A 26 21.93 -15.56 -7.92
N PHE A 27 22.00 -16.86 -7.69
CA PHE A 27 21.42 -17.48 -6.51
C PHE A 27 22.15 -17.07 -5.23
N GLU A 28 23.47 -17.02 -5.22
CA GLU A 28 24.26 -16.57 -4.09
C GLU A 28 24.03 -15.09 -3.80
N ILE A 29 23.95 -14.24 -4.84
CA ILE A 29 23.66 -12.82 -4.70
C ILE A 29 22.32 -12.60 -3.98
N TYR A 30 21.27 -13.32 -4.39
CA TYR A 30 19.91 -13.08 -3.91
C TYR A 30 19.56 -13.79 -2.59
N PHE A 31 20.20 -14.91 -2.29
CA PHE A 31 19.84 -15.73 -1.12
C PHE A 31 20.89 -15.72 -0.01
N THR A 32 22.13 -15.36 -0.29
CA THR A 32 23.18 -15.31 0.74
C THR A 32 23.27 -13.95 1.41
N ASP A 33 22.84 -12.88 0.74
CA ASP A 33 22.81 -11.55 1.34
C ASP A 33 21.38 -11.18 1.80
N PRO A 34 21.08 -11.28 3.12
CA PRO A 34 19.76 -10.94 3.64
C PRO A 34 19.33 -9.50 3.34
N PHE A 35 20.29 -8.59 3.18
CA PHE A 35 20.01 -7.19 2.86
C PHE A 35 19.37 -7.05 1.47
N LEU A 36 19.84 -7.81 0.48
CA LEU A 36 19.23 -7.85 -0.84
C LEU A 36 17.80 -8.37 -0.79
N ALA A 37 17.52 -9.41 -0.01
CA ALA A 37 16.17 -9.93 0.16
C ALA A 37 15.20 -8.86 0.70
N TYR A 38 15.65 -8.05 1.67
CA TYR A 38 14.87 -6.90 2.16
C TYR A 38 14.64 -5.85 1.06
N ALA A 39 15.67 -5.52 0.27
CA ALA A 39 15.56 -4.54 -0.82
C ALA A 39 14.57 -5.00 -1.90
N TYR A 40 14.59 -6.26 -2.31
CA TYR A 40 13.64 -6.81 -3.28
C TYR A 40 12.22 -6.83 -2.75
N THR A 41 12.02 -7.27 -1.51
CA THR A 41 10.68 -7.28 -0.89
C THR A 41 10.11 -5.86 -0.83
N ALA A 42 10.92 -4.88 -0.44
CA ALA A 42 10.54 -3.47 -0.43
C ALA A 42 10.19 -2.95 -1.84
N SER A 43 10.99 -3.31 -2.85
CA SER A 43 10.76 -2.91 -4.24
C SER A 43 9.43 -3.44 -4.78
N VAL A 44 9.12 -4.71 -4.55
CA VAL A 44 7.84 -5.31 -4.97
C VAL A 44 6.67 -4.58 -4.30
N ALA A 45 6.73 -4.38 -2.97
CA ALA A 45 5.69 -3.66 -2.24
C ALA A 45 5.51 -2.23 -2.76
N PHE A 46 6.62 -1.54 -3.07
CA PHE A 46 6.61 -0.20 -3.63
C PHE A 46 5.92 -0.14 -5.00
N PHE A 47 6.27 -1.03 -5.94
CA PHE A 47 5.66 -1.05 -7.27
C PHE A 47 4.19 -1.43 -7.25
N VAL A 48 3.79 -2.35 -6.36
CA VAL A 48 2.37 -2.66 -6.15
C VAL A 48 1.61 -1.44 -5.62
N ALA A 49 2.17 -0.73 -4.64
CA ALA A 49 1.57 0.50 -4.12
C ALA A 49 1.44 1.57 -5.21
N LEU A 50 2.49 1.77 -6.01
CA LEU A 50 2.52 2.73 -7.11
C LEU A 50 1.45 2.40 -8.18
N TYR A 51 1.34 1.13 -8.57
CA TYR A 51 0.29 0.67 -9.49
C TYR A 51 -1.12 0.96 -8.97
N GLN A 52 -1.37 0.68 -7.70
CA GLN A 52 -2.66 0.97 -7.07
C GLN A 52 -2.92 2.48 -6.96
N ALA A 53 -1.89 3.30 -6.71
CA ALA A 53 -2.01 4.75 -6.70
C ALA A 53 -2.43 5.28 -8.08
N PHE A 54 -1.84 4.78 -9.17
CA PHE A 54 -2.27 5.12 -10.53
C PHE A 54 -3.72 4.73 -10.81
N LYS A 55 -4.17 3.58 -10.31
CA LYS A 55 -5.59 3.18 -10.41
C LYS A 55 -6.51 4.17 -9.68
N VAL A 56 -6.14 4.57 -8.46
CA VAL A 56 -6.93 5.56 -7.70
C VAL A 56 -7.02 6.88 -8.47
N VAL A 57 -5.92 7.38 -9.04
CA VAL A 57 -5.93 8.58 -9.88
C VAL A 57 -6.86 8.39 -11.09
N GLY A 58 -6.85 7.21 -11.71
CA GLY A 58 -7.77 6.87 -12.80
C GLY A 58 -9.23 6.95 -12.38
N TYR A 59 -9.59 6.43 -11.21
CA TYR A 59 -10.96 6.50 -10.66
C TYR A 59 -11.39 7.93 -10.33
N VAL A 60 -10.45 8.76 -9.83
CA VAL A 60 -10.70 10.20 -9.61
C VAL A 60 -11.06 10.89 -10.92
N ARG A 61 -10.27 10.65 -11.99
CA ARG A 61 -10.51 11.26 -13.31
C ARG A 61 -11.83 10.82 -13.94
N GLN A 62 -12.29 9.61 -13.64
CA GLN A 62 -13.57 9.07 -14.15
C GLN A 62 -14.77 9.43 -13.26
N GLY A 63 -14.58 10.20 -12.19
CA GLY A 63 -15.64 10.54 -11.24
C GLY A 63 -16.15 9.36 -10.41
N THR A 64 -15.49 8.20 -10.46
CA THR A 64 -15.90 6.96 -9.78
C THR A 64 -15.18 6.74 -8.46
N ILE A 65 -14.68 7.82 -7.85
CA ILE A 65 -13.89 7.75 -6.61
C ILE A 65 -14.63 7.08 -5.44
N PHE A 66 -15.95 7.20 -5.37
CA PHE A 66 -16.77 6.62 -4.31
C PHE A 66 -17.19 5.15 -4.57
N GLY A 67 -16.42 4.42 -5.36
CA GLY A 67 -16.63 3.01 -5.65
C GLY A 67 -15.85 2.08 -4.72
N GLU A 68 -16.32 0.84 -4.57
CA GLU A 68 -15.61 -0.21 -3.83
C GLU A 68 -14.20 -0.49 -4.37
N ALA A 69 -13.99 -0.29 -5.68
CA ALA A 69 -12.69 -0.47 -6.33
C ALA A 69 -11.64 0.49 -5.75
N THR A 70 -12.02 1.75 -5.49
CA THR A 70 -11.13 2.75 -4.85
C THR A 70 -10.80 2.36 -3.42
N VAL A 71 -11.80 1.89 -2.66
CA VAL A 71 -11.58 1.41 -1.28
C VAL A 71 -10.60 0.25 -1.25
N LYS A 72 -10.74 -0.72 -2.17
CA LYS A 72 -9.81 -1.87 -2.29
C LYS A 72 -8.40 -1.41 -2.65
N ALA A 73 -8.25 -0.48 -3.60
CA ALA A 73 -6.96 0.06 -3.98
C ALA A 73 -6.25 0.77 -2.82
N LEU A 74 -6.97 1.62 -2.07
CA LEU A 74 -6.44 2.32 -0.89
C LEU A 74 -6.03 1.36 0.23
N ARG A 75 -6.82 0.30 0.44
CA ARG A 75 -6.47 -0.76 1.39
C ARG A 75 -5.16 -1.44 1.00
N THR A 76 -4.97 -1.75 -0.28
CA THR A 76 -3.73 -2.36 -0.77
C THR A 76 -2.54 -1.41 -0.57
N ILE A 77 -2.68 -0.12 -0.89
CA ILE A 77 -1.64 0.90 -0.65
C ILE A 77 -1.24 0.93 0.83
N LYS A 78 -2.22 0.92 1.73
CA LYS A 78 -1.97 0.90 3.18
C LYS A 78 -1.15 -0.32 3.60
N TYR A 79 -1.51 -1.52 3.16
CA TYR A 79 -0.76 -2.74 3.49
C TYR A 79 0.64 -2.73 2.89
N CYS A 80 0.81 -2.30 1.63
CA CYS A 80 2.13 -2.14 1.01
C CYS A 80 2.99 -1.15 1.80
N GLY A 81 2.42 -0.01 2.24
CA GLY A 81 3.13 0.94 3.08
C GLY A 81 3.57 0.35 4.43
N MET A 82 2.73 -0.47 5.07
CA MET A 82 3.10 -1.17 6.31
C MET A 82 4.21 -2.20 6.07
N ILE A 83 4.16 -2.94 4.96
CA ILE A 83 5.22 -3.88 4.57
C ILE A 83 6.53 -3.13 4.34
N LEU A 84 6.51 -1.99 3.64
CA LEU A 84 7.69 -1.14 3.43
C LEU A 84 8.32 -0.70 4.76
N VAL A 85 7.52 -0.19 5.69
CA VAL A 85 8.01 0.22 7.01
C VAL A 85 8.64 -0.96 7.75
N ALA A 86 7.97 -2.11 7.78
CA ALA A 86 8.47 -3.30 8.46
C ALA A 86 9.78 -3.82 7.83
N THR A 87 9.86 -3.80 6.50
CA THR A 87 11.06 -4.23 5.77
C THR A 87 12.24 -3.29 6.03
N ILE A 88 12.02 -1.97 6.00
CA ILE A 88 13.06 -0.98 6.31
C ILE A 88 13.52 -1.13 7.77
N MET A 89 12.61 -1.32 8.72
CA MET A 89 12.98 -1.56 10.12
C MET A 89 13.80 -2.84 10.29
N GLY A 90 13.43 -3.91 9.59
CA GLY A 90 14.19 -5.16 9.60
C GLY A 90 15.61 -5.00 9.05
N ALA A 91 15.75 -4.30 7.93
CA ALA A 91 17.05 -3.98 7.33
C ALA A 91 17.92 -3.13 8.27
N GLN A 92 17.33 -2.12 8.93
CA GLN A 92 18.04 -1.30 9.91
C GLN A 92 18.53 -2.10 11.12
N ALA A 93 17.68 -2.97 11.65
CA ALA A 93 18.07 -3.86 12.76
C ALA A 93 19.21 -4.80 12.35
N TYR A 94 19.14 -5.35 11.13
CA TYR A 94 20.21 -6.19 10.59
C TYR A 94 21.55 -5.44 10.50
N ILE A 95 21.53 -4.22 9.92
CA ILE A 95 22.72 -3.38 9.82
C ILE A 95 23.28 -3.03 11.21
N ALA A 96 22.43 -2.65 12.15
CA ALA A 96 22.82 -2.27 13.49
C ALA A 96 23.48 -3.41 14.29
N ILE A 97 23.07 -4.66 14.03
CA ILE A 97 23.56 -5.84 14.76
C ILE A 97 24.83 -6.42 14.10
N ILE A 98 24.86 -6.52 12.77
CA ILE A 98 25.87 -7.29 12.04
C ILE A 98 26.98 -6.40 11.47
N VAL A 99 26.66 -5.18 11.03
CA VAL A 99 27.61 -4.30 10.32
C VAL A 99 28.25 -3.28 11.27
N ARG A 100 28.38 -3.61 12.57
CA ARG A 100 29.05 -2.74 13.54
C ARG A 100 30.50 -2.50 13.14
N GLY A 101 30.85 -1.27 12.80
CA GLY A 101 32.26 -0.81 12.68
C GLY A 101 32.77 -0.58 11.27
N THR A 102 31.96 -0.57 10.23
CA THR A 102 32.38 -0.07 8.92
C THR A 102 31.97 1.39 8.75
N ASP A 103 32.92 2.21 8.32
CA ASP A 103 32.71 3.62 8.03
C ASP A 103 31.57 3.78 6.99
N ASP A 104 30.78 4.82 7.15
CA ASP A 104 29.72 5.25 6.22
C ASP A 104 28.31 4.66 6.35
N ILE A 105 27.98 4.02 7.44
CA ILE A 105 26.61 3.54 7.72
C ILE A 105 25.64 4.71 8.00
N ALA A 106 26.14 5.84 8.49
CA ALA A 106 25.33 6.96 8.94
C ALA A 106 24.46 7.56 7.83
N GLY A 107 24.99 7.70 6.60
CA GLY A 107 24.26 8.20 5.43
C GLY A 107 23.13 7.26 5.03
N GLY A 108 23.39 5.97 4.95
CA GLY A 108 22.40 4.94 4.64
C GLY A 108 21.26 4.88 5.65
N ILE A 109 21.59 4.99 6.95
CA ILE A 109 20.59 5.04 8.03
C ILE A 109 19.70 6.29 7.90
N ALA A 110 20.30 7.47 7.64
CA ALA A 110 19.54 8.71 7.50
C ALA A 110 18.55 8.66 6.32
N VAL A 111 19.00 8.19 5.14
CA VAL A 111 18.16 8.06 3.95
C VAL A 111 17.02 7.05 4.18
N SER A 112 17.32 5.90 4.75
CA SER A 112 16.30 4.87 5.01
C SER A 112 15.29 5.30 6.07
N LEU A 113 15.69 6.05 7.09
CA LEU A 113 14.79 6.65 8.08
C LEU A 113 13.85 7.66 7.41
N PHE A 114 14.36 8.48 6.51
CA PHE A 114 13.56 9.42 5.73
C PHE A 114 12.52 8.71 4.85
N LEU A 115 12.93 7.66 4.14
CA LEU A 115 12.03 6.84 3.32
C LEU A 115 10.98 6.13 4.18
N MET A 116 11.33 5.67 5.37
CA MET A 116 10.40 5.05 6.33
C MET A 116 9.32 6.04 6.77
N ILE A 117 9.69 7.29 7.07
CA ILE A 117 8.72 8.34 7.44
C ILE A 117 7.75 8.60 6.29
N ILE A 118 8.24 8.72 5.05
CA ILE A 118 7.40 8.90 3.87
C ILE A 118 6.43 7.72 3.69
N ALA A 119 6.92 6.48 3.78
CA ALA A 119 6.10 5.29 3.65
C ALA A 119 5.01 5.23 4.74
N ALA A 120 5.35 5.57 5.98
CA ALA A 120 4.41 5.65 7.09
C ALA A 120 3.34 6.72 6.86
N MET A 121 3.70 7.90 6.40
CA MET A 121 2.74 8.96 6.07
C MET A 121 1.77 8.53 4.97
N ILE A 122 2.25 7.90 3.91
CA ILE A 122 1.41 7.38 2.83
C ILE A 122 0.46 6.30 3.35
N ALA A 123 0.94 5.37 4.18
CA ALA A 123 0.12 4.32 4.76
C ALA A 123 -0.99 4.88 5.66
N ILE A 124 -0.69 5.88 6.49
CA ILE A 124 -1.66 6.55 7.35
C ILE A 124 -2.69 7.32 6.51
N ALA A 125 -2.25 8.08 5.51
CA ALA A 125 -3.13 8.82 4.61
C ALA A 125 -4.09 7.86 3.88
N ALA A 126 -3.57 6.79 3.27
CA ALA A 126 -4.37 5.77 2.59
C ALA A 126 -5.38 5.11 3.53
N GLY A 127 -4.98 4.83 4.78
CA GLY A 127 -5.87 4.26 5.80
C GLY A 127 -7.00 5.21 6.23
N ARG A 128 -6.72 6.50 6.35
CA ARG A 128 -7.76 7.50 6.65
C ARG A 128 -8.73 7.67 5.49
N PHE A 129 -8.23 7.75 4.26
CA PHE A 129 -9.06 7.82 3.06
C PHE A 129 -9.91 6.55 2.88
N GLU A 130 -9.34 5.38 3.12
CA GLU A 130 -10.10 4.11 3.10
C GLU A 130 -11.29 4.15 4.05
N ARG A 131 -11.09 4.61 5.29
CA ARG A 131 -12.16 4.70 6.30
C ARG A 131 -13.24 5.69 5.89
N MET A 132 -12.84 6.87 5.41
CA MET A 132 -13.76 7.92 4.97
C MET A 132 -14.63 7.44 3.79
N LEU A 133 -14.03 6.80 2.79
CA LEU A 133 -14.76 6.26 1.64
C LEU A 133 -15.69 5.12 2.02
N LYS A 134 -15.28 4.23 2.92
CA LYS A 134 -16.16 3.16 3.42
C LYS A 134 -17.40 3.72 4.11
N TYR A 135 -17.27 4.78 4.87
CA TYR A 135 -18.42 5.42 5.52
C TYR A 135 -19.40 5.96 4.48
N VAL A 136 -18.91 6.66 3.46
CA VAL A 136 -19.73 7.22 2.38
C VAL A 136 -20.39 6.13 1.53
N VAL A 137 -19.65 5.09 1.15
CA VAL A 137 -20.15 3.96 0.35
C VAL A 137 -21.18 3.16 1.15
N GLY A 138 -20.92 2.91 2.44
CA GLY A 138 -21.84 2.19 3.33
C GLY A 138 -23.16 2.91 3.55
N THR A 139 -23.14 4.24 3.66
CA THR A 139 -24.36 5.05 3.79
C THR A 139 -25.19 5.03 2.51
N LYS A 140 -24.56 4.88 1.34
CA LYS A 140 -25.23 4.85 0.03
C LYS A 140 -25.84 3.48 -0.30
N SER A 141 -25.34 2.41 0.31
CA SER A 141 -25.82 1.04 0.11
C SER A 141 -26.88 0.59 1.14
N SER A 142 -27.18 1.42 2.16
CA SER A 142 -28.34 1.19 3.02
C SER A 142 -29.58 1.76 2.29
N PRO A 143 -30.47 0.94 1.73
CA PRO A 143 -31.74 1.45 1.27
C PRO A 143 -32.43 2.00 2.51
N LYS A 144 -32.80 3.29 2.47
CA LYS A 144 -33.75 3.88 3.41
C LYS A 144 -34.85 2.87 3.59
N GLY A 145 -34.97 2.40 4.82
CA GLY A 145 -36.02 1.44 5.18
C GLY A 145 -37.32 1.82 4.55
N SER A 146 -37.97 0.83 4.03
CA SER A 146 -39.39 0.88 3.70
C SER A 146 -40.09 1.73 4.75
N GLU A 147 -40.38 2.93 4.38
CA GLU A 147 -41.35 3.76 5.06
C GLU A 147 -42.64 2.93 5.10
N SER A 148 -42.83 2.25 6.21
CA SER A 148 -44.12 1.62 6.51
C SER A 148 -45.14 2.75 6.57
N LEU A 149 -45.79 2.98 5.46
CA LEU A 149 -47.03 3.75 5.39
C LEU A 149 -47.95 3.13 6.44
N PRO A 150 -48.40 3.89 7.45
CA PRO A 150 -49.47 3.42 8.29
C PRO A 150 -50.66 3.19 7.41
N THR A 151 -51.07 1.93 7.27
CA THR A 151 -52.33 1.54 6.65
C THR A 151 -53.45 2.24 7.42
N ILE A 152 -53.99 3.33 6.87
CA ILE A 152 -55.20 3.92 7.33
C ILE A 152 -56.28 2.88 7.03
N ARG A 153 -56.58 2.07 8.03
CA ARG A 153 -57.71 1.16 8.05
C ARG A 153 -58.94 2.02 8.10
N THR A 154 -59.51 2.26 6.94
CA THR A 154 -60.82 2.89 6.76
C THR A 154 -61.84 2.06 7.52
N ALA A 155 -62.22 2.53 8.69
CA ALA A 155 -63.41 2.05 9.38
C ALA A 155 -64.63 2.58 8.64
N GLN A 156 -65.04 1.89 7.57
CA GLN A 156 -66.41 2.01 7.00
C GLN A 156 -67.11 0.71 7.31
N GLY A 157 -68.11 0.81 8.07
CA GLY A 157 -69.07 -0.30 8.23
C GLY A 157 -69.75 -0.29 9.58
N HIS A 158 -70.74 0.52 9.72
CA HIS A 158 -72.08 0.16 10.24
C HIS A 158 -72.89 1.41 10.56
N GLN A 159 -73.60 1.84 9.57
CA GLN A 159 -74.85 2.51 9.78
C GLN A 159 -75.84 1.85 8.81
N GLN A 160 -76.55 0.84 9.28
CA GLN A 160 -77.95 0.55 8.84
C GLN A 160 -78.59 -0.45 9.79
N LYS A 161 -79.43 0.00 10.59
CA LYS A 161 -80.75 -0.30 11.13
C LYS A 161 -80.88 0.03 12.60
#